data_03b013ac8a8e6be0b9b177a6d6d810d3
#
_entry.id   03b013ac8a8e6be0b9b177a6d6d810d3
#
_cell.length_a   1.000
_cell.length_b   1.000
_cell.length_c   1.000
_cell.angle_alpha   90.00
_cell.angle_beta   90.00
_cell.angle_gamma   90.00
#
_symmetry.space_group_name_H-M   'P 1'
#
loop_
_entity.id
_entity.type
_entity.pdbx_description
1 polymer ?
#
loop_
_entity_poly.entity_id
_entity_poly.type
_entity_poly.pdbx_seq_one_letter_code
_entity_poly.pdbx_strand_id
1 'polypeptide(L)'
;MAEKKTHEVVTVAFRGQEFDIDKTAFASLKVQTALNLGDKDPRAANEAMNLICCGNVVDYIGRIPDERGEMPDELGCSSDDWQAFTAAVAEAVSAKN
;
A
#
# COMPACT_ATOMS: atom_id res chain seq x y z
N MET A 1 -25.39 -12.54 11.05
CA MET A 1 -24.42 -12.18 10.02
C MET A 1 -23.72 -10.87 10.38
N ALA A 2 -22.41 -10.87 10.36
CA ALA A 2 -21.65 -9.68 10.70
C ALA A 2 -21.76 -8.65 9.58
N GLU A 3 -21.97 -7.42 9.95
CA GLU A 3 -21.98 -6.34 8.98
C GLU A 3 -20.56 -5.95 8.60
N LYS A 4 -20.37 -5.62 7.35
CA LYS A 4 -19.10 -5.07 6.92
C LYS A 4 -18.94 -3.68 7.49
N LYS A 5 -17.78 -3.42 8.04
CA LYS A 5 -17.45 -2.07 8.48
C LYS A 5 -17.21 -1.18 7.27
N THR A 6 -17.61 0.06 7.41
CA THR A 6 -17.30 1.06 6.41
C THR A 6 -15.81 1.38 6.47
N HIS A 7 -15.13 1.30 5.33
CA HIS A 7 -13.71 1.61 5.26
C HIS A 7 -13.51 3.06 4.87
N GLU A 8 -12.54 3.68 5.50
CA GLU A 8 -12.11 5.02 5.13
C GLU A 8 -10.99 4.92 4.10
N VAL A 9 -11.20 5.53 2.93
CA VAL A 9 -10.20 5.52 1.87
C VAL A 9 -9.65 6.93 1.73
N VAL A 10 -8.33 7.06 1.70
CA VAL A 10 -7.67 8.35 1.52
C VAL A 10 -6.80 8.28 0.27
N THR A 11 -6.61 9.43 -0.37
CA THR A 11 -5.74 9.51 -1.54
C THR A 11 -4.39 10.04 -1.12
N VAL A 12 -3.34 9.30 -1.48
CA VAL A 12 -1.96 9.67 -1.17
C VAL A 12 -1.26 10.02 -2.47
N ALA A 13 -0.65 11.19 -2.51
CA ALA A 13 0.15 11.61 -3.66
C ALA A 13 1.59 11.17 -3.46
N PHE A 14 2.18 10.54 -4.49
CA PHE A 14 3.56 10.10 -4.42
C PHE A 14 4.19 10.26 -5.80
N ARG A 15 5.21 11.09 -5.88
CA ARG A 15 5.98 11.34 -7.11
C ARG A 15 5.08 11.67 -8.31
N GLY A 16 4.07 12.51 -8.06
CA GLY A 16 3.18 12.97 -9.12
C GLY A 16 2.02 12.05 -9.46
N GLN A 17 1.93 10.91 -8.80
CA GLN A 17 0.82 9.98 -8.96
C GLN A 17 -0.05 9.96 -7.71
N GLU A 18 -1.32 9.63 -7.88
CA GLU A 18 -2.25 9.51 -6.76
C GLU A 18 -2.67 8.06 -6.59
N PHE A 19 -2.72 7.62 -5.33
CA PHE A 19 -3.05 6.24 -4.98
C PHE A 19 -4.07 6.24 -3.86
N ASP A 20 -5.13 5.48 -4.04
CA ASP A 20 -6.14 5.31 -2.99
C ASP A 20 -5.67 4.27 -2.00
N ILE A 21 -5.70 4.64 -0.73
CA ILE A 21 -5.22 3.78 0.36
C ILE A 21 -6.37 3.54 1.33
N ASP A 22 -6.59 2.28 1.67
CA ASP A 22 -7.60 1.90 2.65
C ASP A 22 -7.03 2.12 4.05
N LYS A 23 -7.36 3.25 4.63
CA LYS A 23 -6.87 3.64 5.95
C LYS A 23 -7.36 2.68 7.03
N THR A 24 -8.58 2.18 6.88
CA THR A 24 -9.13 1.21 7.82
C THR A 24 -8.33 -0.09 7.80
N ALA A 25 -7.99 -0.58 6.62
CA ALA A 25 -7.15 -1.76 6.50
C ALA A 25 -5.76 -1.51 7.08
N PHE A 26 -5.18 -0.34 6.80
CA PHE A 26 -3.87 0.02 7.33
C PHE A 26 -3.85 -0.03 8.86
N ALA A 27 -4.94 0.40 9.51
CA ALA A 27 -5.03 0.44 10.96
C ALA A 27 -5.40 -0.92 11.57
N SER A 28 -5.69 -1.92 10.76
CA SER A 28 -6.12 -3.22 11.25
C SER A 28 -4.98 -3.99 11.89
N LEU A 29 -5.21 -4.51 13.10
CA LEU A 29 -4.21 -5.33 13.77
C LEU A 29 -3.88 -6.58 12.96
N LYS A 30 -4.90 -7.20 12.36
CA LYS A 30 -4.70 -8.39 11.54
C LYS A 30 -3.78 -8.09 10.35
N VAL A 31 -4.03 -6.96 9.68
CA VAL A 31 -3.23 -6.55 8.53
C VAL A 31 -1.79 -6.25 8.96
N GLN A 32 -1.61 -5.49 10.03
CA GLN A 32 -0.27 -5.15 10.51
C GLN A 32 0.49 -6.39 10.97
N THR A 33 -0.19 -7.32 11.64
CA THR A 33 0.44 -8.57 12.05
C THR A 33 0.90 -9.37 10.83
N ALA A 34 0.07 -9.47 9.80
CA ALA A 34 0.44 -10.20 8.58
C ALA A 34 1.64 -9.57 7.89
N LEU A 35 1.71 -8.24 7.86
CA LEU A 35 2.87 -7.55 7.28
C LEU A 35 4.14 -7.85 8.05
N ASN A 36 4.04 -7.88 9.38
CA ASN A 36 5.21 -8.15 10.24
C ASN A 36 5.70 -9.59 10.12
N LEU A 37 4.86 -10.50 9.66
CA LEU A 37 5.22 -11.90 9.47
C LEU A 37 5.68 -12.17 8.02
N GLY A 38 5.98 -11.12 7.26
CA GLY A 38 6.31 -11.26 5.85
C GLY A 38 7.40 -12.25 5.52
N ASP A 39 8.41 -12.37 6.39
CA ASP A 39 9.51 -13.31 6.16
C ASP A 39 9.06 -14.75 6.32
N LYS A 40 8.09 -15.00 7.19
CA LYS A 40 7.61 -16.36 7.48
C LYS A 40 6.39 -16.73 6.65
N ASP A 41 5.60 -15.76 6.29
CA ASP A 41 4.38 -15.99 5.52
C ASP A 41 4.21 -14.91 4.47
N PRO A 42 4.97 -14.98 3.36
CA PRO A 42 4.90 -13.95 2.33
C PRO A 42 3.51 -13.82 1.69
N ARG A 43 2.76 -14.92 1.61
CA ARG A 43 1.42 -14.85 1.04
C ARG A 43 0.52 -13.96 1.88
N ALA A 44 0.54 -14.16 3.20
CA ALA A 44 -0.29 -13.34 4.09
C ALA A 44 0.11 -11.87 4.03
N ALA A 45 1.42 -11.60 3.94
CA ALA A 45 1.91 -10.22 3.81
C ALA A 45 1.44 -9.59 2.50
N ASN A 46 1.49 -10.33 1.40
CA ASN A 46 1.04 -9.81 0.11
C ASN A 46 -0.46 -9.54 0.11
N GLU A 47 -1.25 -10.43 0.71
CA GLU A 47 -2.69 -10.22 0.83
C GLU A 47 -3.01 -8.98 1.68
N ALA A 48 -2.26 -8.80 2.77
CA ALA A 48 -2.43 -7.64 3.64
C ALA A 48 -2.11 -6.35 2.88
N MET A 49 -1.04 -6.35 2.11
CA MET A 49 -0.67 -5.18 1.33
C MET A 49 -1.72 -4.86 0.27
N ASN A 50 -2.28 -5.91 -0.33
CA ASN A 50 -3.34 -5.72 -1.32
C ASN A 50 -4.58 -5.09 -0.70
N LEU A 51 -4.91 -5.45 0.53
CA LEU A 51 -6.03 -4.82 1.24
C LEU A 51 -5.78 -3.34 1.47
N ILE A 52 -4.56 -2.98 1.86
CA ILE A 52 -4.19 -1.57 2.06
C ILE A 52 -4.30 -0.80 0.74
N CYS A 53 -3.97 -1.43 -0.37
CA CYS A 53 -4.00 -0.81 -1.69
C CYS A 53 -5.37 -0.95 -2.37
N CYS A 54 -6.43 -1.16 -1.61
CA CYS A 54 -7.80 -1.25 -2.13
C CYS A 54 -7.96 -2.36 -3.18
N GLY A 55 -7.19 -3.44 -3.05
CA GLY A 55 -7.25 -4.56 -3.98
C GLY A 55 -6.44 -4.38 -5.25
N ASN A 56 -5.63 -3.33 -5.33
CA ASN A 56 -4.96 -2.94 -6.58
C ASN A 56 -3.44 -2.90 -6.47
N VAL A 57 -2.85 -3.74 -5.60
CA VAL A 57 -1.41 -3.65 -5.33
C VAL A 57 -0.58 -3.84 -6.60
N VAL A 58 -0.96 -4.74 -7.48
CA VAL A 58 -0.20 -4.99 -8.71
C VAL A 58 -0.29 -3.78 -9.64
N ASP A 59 -1.46 -3.18 -9.74
CA ASP A 59 -1.62 -1.97 -10.53
C ASP A 59 -0.74 -0.83 -9.98
N TYR A 60 -0.71 -0.68 -8.66
CA TYR A 60 0.09 0.36 -8.03
C TYR A 60 1.59 0.15 -8.30
N ILE A 61 2.06 -1.10 -8.20
CA ILE A 61 3.45 -1.41 -8.51
C ILE A 61 3.81 -0.96 -9.93
N GLY A 62 2.87 -1.08 -10.85
CA GLY A 62 3.08 -0.67 -12.24
C GLY A 62 3.00 0.83 -12.47
N ARG A 63 2.60 1.62 -11.46
CA ARG A 63 2.41 3.06 -11.62
C ARG A 63 3.31 3.92 -10.74
N ILE A 64 4.20 3.32 -9.94
CA ILE A 64 5.08 4.09 -9.06
C ILE A 64 6.30 4.56 -9.84
N PRO A 65 6.44 5.88 -10.06
CA PRO A 65 7.60 6.41 -10.78
C PRO A 65 8.88 6.26 -9.94
N ASP A 66 10.01 6.28 -10.61
CA ASP A 66 11.30 6.29 -9.91
C ASP A 66 11.59 7.71 -9.37
N GLU A 67 12.78 7.86 -8.78
CA GLU A 67 13.17 9.14 -8.17
C GLU A 67 13.20 10.29 -9.16
N ARG A 68 13.36 9.99 -10.43
CA ARG A 68 13.39 11.01 -11.48
C ARG A 68 12.03 11.26 -12.10
N GLY A 69 11.01 10.55 -11.64
CA GLY A 69 9.67 10.68 -12.15
C GLY A 69 9.38 9.84 -13.38
N GLU A 70 10.28 8.94 -13.74
CA GLU A 70 10.05 8.05 -14.88
C GLU A 70 9.17 6.87 -14.47
N MET A 71 8.20 6.57 -15.32
CA MET A 71 7.29 5.47 -15.05
C MET A 71 8.00 4.13 -15.26
N PRO A 72 7.65 3.10 -14.48
CA PRO A 72 8.24 1.79 -14.67
C PRO A 72 7.77 1.14 -15.96
N ASP A 73 8.52 0.16 -16.42
CA ASP A 73 8.13 -0.65 -17.56
C ASP A 73 7.22 -1.80 -17.09
N GLU A 74 7.12 -2.83 -17.93
CA GLU A 74 6.22 -3.95 -17.65
C GLU A 74 6.59 -4.73 -16.40
N LEU A 75 7.81 -4.58 -15.89
CA LEU A 75 8.26 -5.25 -14.67
C LEU A 75 7.79 -4.53 -13.40
N GLY A 76 7.30 -3.31 -13.52
CA GLY A 76 6.87 -2.52 -12.38
C GLY A 76 8.03 -1.81 -11.72
N CYS A 77 7.76 -1.20 -10.57
CA CYS A 77 8.77 -0.44 -9.86
C CYS A 77 9.79 -1.37 -9.17
N SER A 78 10.92 -0.78 -8.77
CA SER A 78 11.94 -1.52 -8.02
C SER A 78 11.50 -1.70 -6.57
N SER A 79 12.21 -2.60 -5.85
CA SER A 79 11.99 -2.77 -4.42
C SER A 79 12.24 -1.48 -3.66
N ASP A 80 13.27 -0.73 -4.05
CA ASP A 80 13.61 0.52 -3.39
C ASP A 80 12.49 1.54 -3.56
N ASP A 81 11.93 1.63 -4.76
CA ASP A 81 10.82 2.55 -5.01
C ASP A 81 9.58 2.13 -4.27
N TRP A 82 9.34 0.82 -4.18
CA TRP A 82 8.21 0.30 -3.42
C TRP A 82 8.35 0.64 -1.94
N GLN A 83 9.55 0.48 -1.38
CA GLN A 83 9.80 0.82 0.02
C GLN A 83 9.58 2.31 0.27
N ALA A 84 10.03 3.16 -0.64
CA ALA A 84 9.81 4.60 -0.53
C ALA A 84 8.31 4.91 -0.56
N PHE A 85 7.57 4.24 -1.43
CA PHE A 85 6.12 4.41 -1.52
C PHE A 85 5.43 4.00 -0.21
N THR A 86 5.77 2.82 0.32
CA THR A 86 5.12 2.34 1.55
C THR A 86 5.44 3.23 2.74
N ALA A 87 6.66 3.77 2.80
CA ALA A 87 7.03 4.71 3.85
C ALA A 87 6.21 6.00 3.74
N ALA A 88 6.01 6.49 2.52
CA ALA A 88 5.19 7.69 2.29
C ALA A 88 3.73 7.45 2.68
N VAL A 89 3.20 6.28 2.37
CA VAL A 89 1.84 5.91 2.75
C VAL A 89 1.69 5.90 4.27
N ALA A 90 2.63 5.24 4.96
CA ALA A 90 2.58 5.16 6.41
C ALA A 90 2.60 6.54 7.05
N GLU A 91 3.46 7.41 6.54
CA GLU A 91 3.55 8.78 7.06
C GLU A 91 2.27 9.56 6.80
N ALA A 92 1.73 9.47 5.58
CA ALA A 92 0.54 10.22 5.21
C ALA A 92 -0.67 9.77 6.03
N VAL A 93 -0.82 8.47 6.23
CA VAL A 93 -1.96 7.94 6.98
C VAL A 93 -1.83 8.25 8.46
N SER A 94 -0.63 8.13 9.01
CA SER A 94 -0.40 8.40 10.44
C SER A 94 -0.54 9.87 10.79
N ALA A 95 -0.20 10.75 9.88
CA ALA A 95 -0.25 12.19 10.13
C ALA A 95 -1.66 12.72 10.28
N LYS A 96 -2.67 11.94 9.96
CA LYS A 96 -4.07 12.36 10.02
C LYS A 96 -4.68 12.28 11.42
N ASN A 97 -3.98 11.80 12.36
CA ASN A 97 -4.50 11.66 13.73
C ASN A 97 -4.65 12.99 14.46
#